data_b10ead9004c5fe9e84bf8b047f2ea287
#
_entry.id   b10ead9004c5fe9e84bf8b047f2ea287
#
_cell.length_a   1.000
_cell.length_b   1.000
_cell.length_c   1.000
_cell.angle_alpha   90.00
_cell.angle_beta   90.00
_cell.angle_gamma   90.00
#
_symmetry.space_group_name_H-M   'P 1'
#
loop_
_entity.id
_entity.type
_entity.pdbx_description
1 polymer ?
#
loop_
_entity_poly.entity_id
_entity_poly.type
_entity_poly.pdbx_seq_one_letter_code
_entity_poly.pdbx_strand_id
1 'polypeptide(L)' 'MLKVRIETKNAAFEGDLKGEVIRCLNSVIENITRPSYAGGHIIEGPIHDTNGNPVGSFKLTNR' A
#
# COMPACT_ATOMS: atom_id res chain seq x y z
N MET A 1 -9.66 10.02 6.80
CA MET A 1 -8.44 10.40 6.06
C MET A 1 -7.68 9.16 5.59
N LEU A 2 -7.22 9.17 4.38
CA LEU A 2 -6.33 8.12 3.88
C LEU A 2 -4.93 8.70 3.67
N LYS A 3 -3.94 8.04 4.27
CA LYS A 3 -2.53 8.39 4.06
C LYS A 3 -1.84 7.21 3.42
N VAL A 4 -1.11 7.47 2.34
CA VAL A 4 -0.31 6.45 1.65
C VAL A 4 1.08 7.01 1.44
N ARG A 5 2.10 6.22 1.79
CA ARG A 5 3.48 6.59 1.57
C ARG A 5 4.20 5.44 0.89
N ILE A 6 4.88 5.74 -0.21
CA ILE A 6 5.64 4.76 -0.98
C ILE A 6 6.98 5.36 -1.32
N GLU A 7 8.06 4.68 -0.90
CA GLU A 7 9.43 5.03 -1.31
C GLU A 7 9.72 4.36 -2.64
N THR A 8 10.16 5.14 -3.62
CA THR A 8 10.31 4.66 -4.98
C THR A 8 11.77 4.52 -5.40
N LYS A 9 12.68 4.39 -4.44
CA LYS A 9 14.12 4.31 -4.71
C LYS A 9 14.63 2.91 -5.00
N ASN A 10 13.85 1.89 -4.67
CA ASN A 10 14.26 0.50 -4.85
C ASN A 10 14.35 0.12 -6.32
N ALA A 11 15.15 -0.91 -6.60
CA ALA A 11 15.32 -1.42 -7.96
C ALA A 11 14.01 -1.83 -8.62
N ALA A 12 13.02 -2.26 -7.84
CA ALA A 12 11.71 -2.63 -8.37
C ALA A 12 11.02 -1.48 -9.11
N PHE A 13 11.36 -0.23 -8.78
CA PHE A 13 10.76 0.94 -9.40
C PHE A 13 11.58 1.49 -10.58
N GLU A 14 12.80 0.98 -10.80
CA GLU A 14 13.68 1.53 -11.83
C GLU A 14 13.22 1.21 -13.25
N GLY A 15 12.73 0.00 -13.47
CA GLY A 15 12.34 -0.43 -14.80
C GLY A 15 10.99 0.07 -15.24
N ASP A 16 10.04 0.19 -14.31
CA ASP A 16 8.67 0.60 -14.61
C ASP A 16 8.08 1.30 -13.39
N LEU A 17 8.46 2.54 -13.20
CA LEU A 17 8.02 3.32 -12.04
C LEU A 17 6.50 3.35 -11.91
N LYS A 18 5.81 3.69 -13.01
CA LYS A 18 4.35 3.82 -12.97
C LYS A 18 3.67 2.50 -12.68
N GLY A 19 4.10 1.43 -13.33
CA GLY A 19 3.51 0.10 -13.13
C GLY A 19 3.70 -0.40 -11.71
N GLU A 20 4.87 -0.20 -11.14
CA GLU A 20 5.14 -0.65 -9.77
C GLU A 20 4.33 0.18 -8.76
N VAL A 21 4.20 1.49 -8.96
CA VAL A 21 3.35 2.32 -8.10
C VAL A 21 1.89 1.86 -8.18
N ILE A 22 1.40 1.58 -9.38
CA ILE A 22 0.03 1.08 -9.55
C ILE A 22 -0.16 -0.24 -8.81
N ARG A 23 0.81 -1.14 -8.91
CA ARG A 23 0.76 -2.42 -8.21
C ARG A 23 0.68 -2.22 -6.69
N CYS A 24 1.49 -1.31 -6.16
CA CYS A 24 1.47 -0.99 -4.74
C CYS A 24 0.11 -0.42 -4.31
N LEU A 25 -0.46 0.48 -5.11
CA LEU A 25 -1.76 1.06 -4.81
C LEU A 25 -2.87 0.02 -4.88
N ASN A 26 -2.80 -0.91 -5.83
CA ASN A 26 -3.76 -2.01 -5.90
C ASN A 26 -3.68 -2.90 -4.65
N SER A 27 -2.49 -3.08 -4.11
CA SER A 27 -2.31 -3.81 -2.85
C SER A 27 -3.03 -3.10 -1.69
N VAL A 28 -2.97 -1.78 -1.65
CA VAL A 28 -3.70 -0.99 -0.65
C VAL A 28 -5.22 -1.21 -0.80
N ILE A 29 -5.72 -1.16 -2.03
CA ILE A 29 -7.13 -1.37 -2.31
C ILE A 29 -7.56 -2.75 -1.81
N GLU A 30 -6.80 -3.80 -2.10
CA GLU A 30 -7.11 -5.15 -1.66
C GLU A 30 -7.17 -5.24 -0.14
N ASN A 31 -6.24 -4.61 0.56
CA ASN A 31 -6.21 -4.62 2.01
C ASN A 31 -7.42 -3.90 2.61
N ILE A 32 -7.81 -2.78 2.03
CA ILE A 32 -8.95 -2.01 2.51
C ILE A 32 -10.25 -2.79 2.35
N THR A 33 -10.37 -3.60 1.31
CA THR A 33 -11.61 -4.33 1.00
C THR A 33 -11.72 -5.66 1.72
N ARG A 34 -10.73 -6.07 2.51
CA ARG A 34 -10.78 -7.36 3.21
C ARG A 34 -11.88 -7.40 4.27
N PRO A 35 -12.68 -8.47 4.29
CA PRO A 35 -13.73 -8.61 5.31
C PRO A 35 -13.21 -8.70 6.74
N SER A 36 -11.95 -9.09 6.92
CA SER A 36 -11.35 -9.24 8.25
C SER A 36 -11.25 -7.93 9.02
N TYR A 37 -11.44 -6.80 8.35
CA TYR A 37 -11.43 -5.49 9.00
C TYR A 37 -12.84 -5.04 9.42
N ALA A 38 -13.81 -5.91 9.39
CA ALA A 38 -15.18 -5.56 9.77
C ALA A 38 -15.22 -4.97 11.19
N GLY A 39 -15.89 -3.82 11.33
CA GLY A 39 -16.01 -3.14 12.62
C GLY A 39 -14.83 -2.27 13.01
N GLY A 40 -13.75 -2.28 12.23
CA GLY A 40 -12.60 -1.42 12.52
C GLY A 40 -12.80 0.00 12.03
N HIS A 41 -12.28 0.96 12.79
CA HIS A 41 -12.26 2.36 12.39
C HIS A 41 -10.93 2.76 11.76
N ILE A 42 -9.93 1.90 11.88
CA ILE A 42 -8.60 2.12 11.35
C ILE A 42 -8.17 0.88 10.58
N ILE A 43 -7.78 1.08 9.34
CA ILE A 43 -7.22 0.03 8.49
C ILE A 43 -5.84 0.49 8.10
N GLU A 44 -4.81 -0.26 8.49
CA GLU A 44 -3.45 0.14 8.19
C GLU A 44 -2.58 -1.09 7.95
N GLY A 45 -1.48 -0.88 7.26
CA GLY A 45 -0.56 -1.97 7.00
C GLY A 45 0.63 -1.53 6.18
N PRO A 46 1.58 -2.45 5.99
CA PRO A 46 2.76 -2.19 5.17
C PRO A 46 2.45 -2.32 3.68
N ILE A 47 3.30 -1.68 2.88
CA ILE A 47 3.29 -1.83 1.43
C ILE A 47 4.64 -2.43 1.05
N HIS A 48 4.62 -3.50 0.24
CA HIS A 48 5.83 -4.17 -0.22
C HIS A 48 5.99 -4.01 -1.72
N ASP A 49 7.25 -3.97 -2.19
CA ASP A 49 7.52 -3.98 -3.62
C ASP A 49 7.36 -5.41 -4.17
N THR A 50 7.57 -5.56 -5.47
CA THR A 50 7.44 -6.86 -6.14
C THR A 50 8.44 -7.90 -5.62
N ASN A 51 9.52 -7.45 -4.99
CA ASN A 51 10.54 -8.32 -4.41
C ASN A 51 10.30 -8.65 -2.94
N GLY A 52 9.22 -8.13 -2.36
CA GLY A 52 8.87 -8.38 -0.98
C GLY A 52 9.52 -7.43 0.02
N ASN A 53 10.20 -6.38 -0.44
CA ASN A 53 10.82 -5.40 0.45
C ASN A 53 9.79 -4.38 0.92
N PRO A 54 9.80 -4.00 2.20
CA PRO A 54 8.88 -2.96 2.66
C PRO A 54 9.29 -1.61 2.08
N VAL A 55 8.36 -0.96 1.39
CA VAL A 55 8.63 0.33 0.74
C VAL A 55 7.72 1.43 1.24
N GLY A 56 6.75 1.12 2.08
CA GLY A 56 5.87 2.15 2.59
C GLY A 56 4.78 1.58 3.47
N SER A 57 3.77 2.40 3.68
CA SER A 57 2.64 2.01 4.52
C SER A 57 1.42 2.82 4.12
N PHE A 58 0.25 2.35 4.55
CA PHE A 58 -0.99 3.09 4.38
C PHE A 58 -1.78 3.07 5.69
N LYS A 59 -2.61 4.08 5.85
CA LYS A 59 -3.51 4.17 7.00
C LYS A 59 -4.79 4.87 6.58
N LEU A 60 -5.91 4.20 6.77
CA LEU A 60 -7.24 4.74 6.51
C LEU A 60 -7.97 4.90 7.83
N THR A 61 -8.45 6.10 8.07
CA THR A 61 -9.29 6.39 9.23
C THR A 61 -10.57 7.06 8.74
N ASN A 62 -11.65 6.89 9.46
CA ASN A 62 -12.92 7.55 9.13
C ASN A 62 -13.16 8.81 9.94
N ARG A 63 -12.10 9.41 10.43
CA ARG A 63 -12.14 10.65 11.20
C ARG A 63 -11.43 11.78 10.47
#